data_c837b686208cd2cee6331b7449ab3c57
#
_entry.id   c837b686208cd2cee6331b7449ab3c57
#
_cell.length_a   1.000
_cell.length_b   1.000
_cell.length_c   1.000
_cell.angle_alpha   90.00
_cell.angle_beta   90.00
_cell.angle_gamma   90.00
#
_symmetry.space_group_name_H-M   'P 1'
#
loop_
_entity.id
_entity.type
_entity.pdbx_description
1 polymer ?
#
loop_
_entity_poly.entity_id
_entity_poly.type
_entity_poly.pdbx_seq_one_letter_code
_entity_poly.pdbx_strand_id
1 'polypeptide(L)'
;ALEYFNSTHGARKGLADTALKTANSGYLTRRLCDVAQDLTITKKDCDCKSKGSITLSEIIEGGNIIVSLSERALGRVVADNVKNPISGEVIIKKGEMIDEAGCEKIDAAGVKSINVYSVITCGSKEGVCAMCYGRDLSRGQIVNVGEAIGMISAQSIGEPGTQLTMRTFHVGCLLYTSDA
;
A
#
# COMPACT_ATOMS: atom_id res chain seq x y z
N ALA A 1 -43.93 22.07 4.34
CA ALA A 1 -43.75 22.04 2.88
C ALA A 1 -42.37 22.53 2.47
N LEU A 2 -41.89 23.63 3.04
CA LEU A 2 -40.56 24.21 2.72
C LEU A 2 -39.40 23.31 3.21
N GLU A 3 -39.52 22.78 4.42
CA GLU A 3 -38.57 21.82 5.00
C GLU A 3 -38.48 20.53 4.19
N TYR A 4 -39.63 20.00 3.75
CA TYR A 4 -39.67 18.82 2.88
C TYR A 4 -39.00 19.09 1.54
N PHE A 5 -39.22 20.25 0.94
CA PHE A 5 -38.57 20.66 -0.30
C PHE A 5 -37.05 20.77 -0.15
N ASN A 6 -36.57 21.44 0.92
CA ASN A 6 -35.15 21.55 1.22
C ASN A 6 -34.49 20.19 1.48
N SER A 7 -35.18 19.31 2.21
CA SER A 7 -34.74 17.95 2.48
C SER A 7 -34.62 17.13 1.20
N THR A 8 -35.61 17.19 0.30
CA THR A 8 -35.58 16.52 -0.99
C THR A 8 -34.50 17.07 -1.91
N HIS A 9 -34.26 18.38 -1.90
CA HIS A 9 -33.21 19.01 -2.68
C HIS A 9 -31.81 18.60 -2.17
N GLY A 10 -31.59 18.55 -0.88
CA GLY A 10 -30.36 18.06 -0.26
C GLY A 10 -30.08 16.59 -0.59
N ALA A 11 -31.09 15.73 -0.53
CA ALA A 11 -30.98 14.31 -0.89
C ALA A 11 -30.64 14.13 -2.38
N ARG A 12 -31.28 14.88 -3.26
CA ARG A 12 -31.01 14.84 -4.70
C ARG A 12 -29.60 15.33 -5.02
N LYS A 13 -29.13 16.37 -4.37
CA LYS A 13 -27.76 16.88 -4.50
C LYS A 13 -26.75 15.84 -4.01
N GLY A 14 -27.00 15.21 -2.86
CA GLY A 14 -26.14 14.14 -2.32
C GLY A 14 -26.04 12.94 -3.27
N LEU A 15 -27.15 12.53 -3.88
CA LEU A 15 -27.19 11.46 -4.89
C LEU A 15 -26.38 11.84 -6.14
N ALA A 16 -26.53 13.06 -6.65
CA ALA A 16 -25.79 13.55 -7.79
C ALA A 16 -24.28 13.63 -7.51
N ASP A 17 -23.89 14.15 -6.35
CA ASP A 17 -22.47 14.22 -5.91
C ASP A 17 -21.87 12.81 -5.77
N THR A 18 -22.61 11.85 -5.22
CA THR A 18 -22.19 10.46 -5.10
C THR A 18 -21.98 9.81 -6.47
N ALA A 19 -22.92 10.01 -7.39
CA ALA A 19 -22.79 9.49 -8.75
C ALA A 19 -21.57 10.07 -9.47
N LEU A 20 -21.33 11.37 -9.35
CA LEU A 20 -20.16 12.05 -9.93
C LEU A 20 -18.85 11.55 -9.31
N LYS A 21 -18.79 11.38 -8.00
CA LYS A 21 -17.60 10.83 -7.30
C LYS A 21 -17.32 9.38 -7.72
N THR A 22 -18.35 8.56 -7.87
CA THR A 22 -18.22 7.17 -8.36
C THR A 22 -17.68 7.15 -9.78
N ALA A 23 -18.19 7.99 -10.66
CA ALA A 23 -17.71 8.12 -12.03
C ALA A 23 -16.26 8.59 -12.08
N ASN A 24 -15.87 9.58 -11.29
CA ASN A 24 -14.51 10.06 -11.18
C ASN A 24 -13.56 9.00 -10.62
N SER A 25 -13.96 8.24 -9.61
CA SER A 25 -13.18 7.12 -9.06
C SER A 25 -12.98 6.02 -10.10
N GLY A 26 -14.02 5.64 -10.83
CA GLY A 26 -13.93 4.66 -11.92
C GLY A 26 -13.03 5.13 -13.07
N TYR A 27 -13.12 6.39 -13.46
CA TYR A 27 -12.26 6.99 -14.47
C TYR A 27 -10.79 7.02 -14.02
N LEU A 28 -10.53 7.42 -12.77
CA LEU A 28 -9.18 7.41 -12.20
C LEU A 28 -8.58 6.00 -12.19
N THR A 29 -9.35 5.00 -11.77
CA THR A 29 -8.94 3.58 -11.76
C THR A 29 -8.59 3.11 -13.15
N ARG A 30 -9.43 3.38 -14.15
CA ARG A 30 -9.18 3.03 -15.54
C ARG A 30 -7.91 3.68 -16.07
N ARG A 31 -7.70 4.94 -15.76
CA ARG A 31 -6.53 5.68 -16.18
C ARG A 31 -5.25 5.18 -15.54
N LEU A 32 -5.30 4.83 -14.25
CA LEU A 32 -4.18 4.18 -13.56
C LEU A 32 -3.86 2.81 -14.16
N CYS A 33 -4.87 1.99 -14.47
CA CYS A 33 -4.68 0.71 -15.15
C CYS A 33 -4.03 0.88 -16.53
N ASP A 34 -4.48 1.84 -17.33
CA ASP A 34 -3.93 2.10 -18.66
C ASP A 34 -2.46 2.53 -18.62
N VAL A 35 -2.07 3.34 -17.63
CA VAL A 35 -0.68 3.77 -17.43
C VAL A 35 0.19 2.66 -16.88
N ALA A 36 -0.34 1.84 -15.98
CA ALA A 36 0.41 0.84 -15.23
C ALA A 36 0.38 -0.57 -15.88
N GLN A 37 -0.38 -0.78 -16.95
CA GLN A 37 -0.55 -2.10 -17.57
C GLN A 37 0.77 -2.74 -18.03
N ASP A 38 1.75 -1.94 -18.43
CA ASP A 38 3.05 -2.41 -18.91
C ASP A 38 4.04 -2.69 -17.77
N LEU A 39 3.69 -2.35 -16.53
CA LEU A 39 4.56 -2.56 -15.39
C LEU A 39 4.43 -4.01 -14.89
N THR A 40 5.41 -4.80 -15.26
CA THR A 40 5.49 -6.23 -14.89
C THR A 40 6.81 -6.55 -14.20
N ILE A 41 6.86 -7.71 -13.53
CA ILE A 41 8.11 -8.27 -13.01
C ILE A 41 8.88 -8.89 -14.17
N THR A 42 9.99 -8.25 -14.55
CA THR A 42 10.79 -8.68 -15.72
C THR A 42 11.95 -9.59 -15.35
N LYS A 43 12.52 -9.41 -14.15
CA LYS A 43 13.71 -10.13 -13.69
C LYS A 43 13.56 -10.57 -12.24
N LYS A 44 14.32 -11.57 -11.85
CA LYS A 44 14.39 -12.02 -10.47
C LYS A 44 15.18 -11.05 -9.59
N ASP A 45 16.30 -10.56 -10.09
CA ASP A 45 17.15 -9.57 -9.43
C ASP A 45 17.67 -8.57 -10.48
N CYS A 46 17.74 -7.29 -10.12
CA CYS A 46 18.27 -6.22 -10.99
C CYS A 46 19.74 -5.90 -10.73
N ASP A 47 20.44 -6.68 -9.91
CA ASP A 47 21.83 -6.43 -9.50
C ASP A 47 22.08 -5.03 -8.89
N CYS A 48 21.08 -4.44 -8.30
CA CYS A 48 21.11 -3.11 -7.69
C CYS A 48 21.94 -3.08 -6.38
N LYS A 49 23.11 -3.67 -6.39
CA LYS A 49 23.93 -3.89 -5.18
C LYS A 49 24.40 -2.63 -4.46
N SER A 50 24.29 -1.45 -5.06
CA SER A 50 24.87 -0.24 -4.50
C SER A 50 23.96 0.97 -4.36
N LYS A 51 22.78 0.98 -4.94
CA LYS A 51 21.92 2.21 -5.00
C LYS A 51 20.45 2.02 -4.74
N GLY A 52 19.99 0.82 -4.49
CA GLY A 52 18.57 0.46 -4.50
C GLY A 52 17.90 0.30 -3.14
N SER A 53 18.45 0.87 -2.07
CA SER A 53 17.87 0.72 -0.74
C SER A 53 17.20 1.99 -0.24
N ILE A 54 16.11 1.83 0.49
CA ILE A 54 15.44 2.89 1.24
C ILE A 54 15.51 2.53 2.72
N THR A 55 15.78 3.51 3.56
CA THR A 55 15.74 3.34 5.01
C THR A 55 14.31 3.53 5.50
N LEU A 56 13.77 2.51 6.13
CA LEU A 56 12.49 2.56 6.82
C LEU A 56 12.71 2.86 8.30
N SER A 57 11.85 3.70 8.88
CA SER A 57 11.79 4.01 10.31
C SER A 57 10.34 4.05 10.78
N GLU A 58 10.12 4.07 12.06
CA GLU A 58 8.80 4.26 12.64
C GLU A 58 8.23 5.63 12.26
N ILE A 59 6.91 5.70 12.05
CA ILE A 59 6.21 6.97 11.87
C ILE A 59 5.64 7.40 13.21
N ILE A 60 6.17 8.48 13.73
CA ILE A 60 5.78 9.05 15.03
C ILE A 60 5.14 10.41 14.76
N GLU A 61 3.91 10.59 15.20
CA GLU A 61 3.23 11.89 15.23
C GLU A 61 2.71 12.18 16.64
N GLY A 62 3.04 13.36 17.14
CA GLY A 62 2.56 13.81 18.47
C GLY A 62 3.03 12.96 19.64
N GLY A 63 4.14 12.21 19.49
CA GLY A 63 4.66 11.30 20.52
C GLY A 63 4.06 9.90 20.52
N ASN A 64 3.12 9.62 19.62
CA ASN A 64 2.53 8.29 19.44
C ASN A 64 3.06 7.63 18.15
N ILE A 65 3.35 6.35 18.20
CA ILE A 65 3.72 5.55 17.03
C ILE A 65 2.44 5.26 16.26
N ILE A 66 2.31 5.82 15.05
CA ILE A 66 1.15 5.61 14.17
C ILE A 66 1.32 4.31 13.38
N VAL A 67 2.53 4.11 12.83
CA VAL A 67 2.87 2.91 12.07
C VAL A 67 4.19 2.38 12.60
N SER A 68 4.20 1.12 13.04
CA SER A 68 5.40 0.45 13.53
C SER A 68 6.37 0.14 12.38
N LEU A 69 7.65 -0.02 12.72
CA LEU A 69 8.67 -0.40 11.73
C LEU A 69 8.36 -1.78 11.13
N SER A 70 7.89 -2.71 11.93
CA SER A 70 7.52 -4.06 11.51
C SER A 70 6.40 -4.08 10.47
N GLU A 71 5.36 -3.28 10.65
CA GLU A 71 4.28 -3.14 9.66
C GLU A 71 4.76 -2.57 8.32
N ARG A 72 5.67 -1.61 8.37
CA ARG A 72 6.25 -1.02 7.16
C ARG A 72 7.21 -1.96 6.43
N ALA A 73 7.91 -2.80 7.19
CA ALA A 73 8.93 -3.71 6.67
C ALA A 73 8.35 -5.05 6.20
N LEU A 74 7.14 -5.41 6.63
CA LEU A 74 6.50 -6.67 6.26
C LEU A 74 6.43 -6.85 4.73
N GLY A 75 6.90 -8.00 4.26
CA GLY A 75 6.90 -8.34 2.84
C GLY A 75 8.01 -7.67 2.02
N ARG A 76 8.87 -6.87 2.63
CA ARG A 76 10.02 -6.25 1.95
C ARG A 76 11.24 -7.16 2.00
N VAL A 77 12.13 -7.00 1.03
CA VAL A 77 13.42 -7.69 0.99
C VAL A 77 14.49 -6.77 1.56
N VAL A 78 15.27 -7.30 2.49
CA VAL A 78 16.29 -6.54 3.22
C VAL A 78 17.50 -6.25 2.33
N ALA A 79 17.91 -4.99 2.28
CA ALA A 79 19.10 -4.56 1.53
C ALA A 79 20.40 -4.78 2.28
N ASP A 80 20.37 -4.69 3.61
CA ASP A 80 21.52 -4.90 4.50
C ASP A 80 21.13 -5.81 5.66
N ASN A 81 22.12 -6.47 6.27
CA ASN A 81 21.87 -7.32 7.42
C ASN A 81 21.25 -6.52 8.57
N VAL A 82 20.08 -6.97 9.04
CA VAL A 82 19.44 -6.41 10.23
C VAL A 82 20.11 -7.01 11.46
N LYS A 83 20.71 -6.14 12.28
CA LYS A 83 21.42 -6.53 13.51
C LYS A 83 20.62 -6.08 14.74
N ASN A 84 20.68 -6.89 15.76
CA ASN A 84 20.17 -6.50 17.07
C ASN A 84 21.06 -5.35 17.61
N PRO A 85 20.51 -4.19 17.99
CA PRO A 85 21.28 -3.06 18.50
C PRO A 85 21.97 -3.36 19.84
N ILE A 86 21.50 -4.37 20.59
CA ILE A 86 22.01 -4.73 21.91
C ILE A 86 23.07 -5.84 21.81
N SER A 87 22.73 -6.95 21.12
CA SER A 87 23.63 -8.13 21.03
C SER A 87 24.57 -8.10 19.82
N GLY A 88 24.26 -7.29 18.81
CA GLY A 88 25.02 -7.27 17.55
C GLY A 88 24.78 -8.48 16.64
N GLU A 89 23.94 -9.41 17.03
CA GLU A 89 23.59 -10.58 16.24
C GLU A 89 22.77 -10.22 15.02
N VAL A 90 22.98 -10.93 13.91
CA VAL A 90 22.19 -10.76 12.68
C VAL A 90 20.87 -11.46 12.83
N ILE A 91 19.77 -10.70 12.83
CA ILE A 91 18.40 -11.20 12.93
C ILE A 91 17.91 -11.68 11.56
N ILE A 92 18.12 -10.86 10.54
CA ILE A 92 17.70 -11.15 9.16
C ILE A 92 18.91 -10.84 8.26
N LYS A 93 19.20 -11.77 7.36
CA LYS A 93 20.31 -11.62 6.42
C LYS A 93 19.90 -10.79 5.21
N LYS A 94 20.88 -10.13 4.59
CA LYS A 94 20.71 -9.42 3.34
C LYS A 94 20.11 -10.33 2.26
N GLY A 95 19.07 -9.82 1.57
CA GLY A 95 18.39 -10.55 0.49
C GLY A 95 17.26 -11.48 0.97
N GLU A 96 17.03 -11.60 2.27
CA GLU A 96 15.88 -12.33 2.81
C GLU A 96 14.64 -11.42 2.83
N MET A 97 13.48 -12.02 2.60
CA MET A 97 12.18 -11.35 2.74
C MET A 97 11.77 -11.34 4.21
N ILE A 98 11.26 -10.22 4.67
CA ILE A 98 10.73 -10.08 6.03
C ILE A 98 9.32 -10.69 6.06
N ASP A 99 9.17 -11.77 6.79
CA ASP A 99 7.89 -12.41 7.10
C ASP A 99 7.36 -11.99 8.48
N GLU A 100 6.24 -12.53 8.87
CA GLU A 100 5.62 -12.26 10.17
C GLU A 100 6.56 -12.61 11.33
N ALA A 101 7.26 -13.74 11.24
CA ALA A 101 8.24 -14.16 12.27
C ALA A 101 9.45 -13.22 12.30
N GLY A 102 9.85 -12.66 11.15
CA GLY A 102 10.87 -11.63 11.05
C GLY A 102 10.44 -10.33 11.73
N CYS A 103 9.18 -9.93 11.54
CA CYS A 103 8.61 -8.75 12.20
C CYS A 103 8.64 -8.88 13.74
N GLU A 104 8.23 -10.02 14.28
CA GLU A 104 8.28 -10.27 15.73
C GLU A 104 9.71 -10.16 16.29
N LYS A 105 10.69 -10.67 15.57
CA LYS A 105 12.09 -10.55 15.95
C LYS A 105 12.60 -9.12 15.92
N ILE A 106 12.18 -8.33 14.93
CA ILE A 106 12.52 -6.92 14.81
C ILE A 106 11.93 -6.12 15.98
N ASP A 107 10.65 -6.35 16.31
CA ASP A 107 9.98 -5.70 17.42
C ASP A 107 10.60 -6.08 18.77
N ALA A 108 10.91 -7.36 18.97
CA ALA A 108 11.56 -7.84 20.18
C ALA A 108 12.99 -7.29 20.36
N ALA A 109 13.70 -7.06 19.27
CA ALA A 109 15.05 -6.50 19.28
C ALA A 109 15.07 -4.97 19.43
N GLY A 110 13.94 -4.29 19.22
CA GLY A 110 13.84 -2.84 19.29
C GLY A 110 14.64 -2.12 18.20
N VAL A 111 14.67 -2.67 17.00
CA VAL A 111 15.35 -2.06 15.84
C VAL A 111 14.59 -0.80 15.42
N LYS A 112 15.28 0.33 15.25
CA LYS A 112 14.68 1.62 14.93
C LYS A 112 14.62 1.92 13.43
N SER A 113 15.54 1.35 12.66
CA SER A 113 15.61 1.57 11.21
C SER A 113 16.12 0.33 10.48
N ILE A 114 15.62 0.11 9.27
CA ILE A 114 15.98 -1.02 8.41
C ILE A 114 16.14 -0.50 6.99
N ASN A 115 17.20 -0.96 6.29
CA ASN A 115 17.36 -0.71 4.86
C ASN A 115 16.73 -1.83 4.05
N VAL A 116 15.79 -1.48 3.18
CA VAL A 116 15.08 -2.42 2.32
C VAL A 116 15.17 -2.03 0.86
N TYR A 117 15.03 -3.00 -0.03
CA TYR A 117 14.88 -2.71 -1.45
C TYR A 117 13.52 -2.07 -1.76
N SER A 118 13.48 -1.21 -2.76
CA SER A 118 12.26 -0.52 -3.18
C SER A 118 12.11 -0.55 -4.69
N VAL A 119 10.85 -0.54 -5.13
CA VAL A 119 10.48 -0.40 -6.54
C VAL A 119 11.00 0.92 -7.14
N ILE A 120 10.98 1.99 -6.36
CA ILE A 120 11.41 3.33 -6.79
C ILE A 120 12.90 3.36 -7.14
N THR A 121 13.71 2.58 -6.43
CA THR A 121 15.15 2.52 -6.57
C THR A 121 15.63 1.34 -7.42
N CYS A 122 14.70 0.64 -8.07
CA CYS A 122 15.01 -0.49 -8.94
C CYS A 122 15.82 -0.03 -10.16
N GLY A 123 16.95 -0.69 -10.43
CA GLY A 123 17.82 -0.41 -11.58
C GLY A 123 17.42 -1.11 -12.87
N SER A 124 16.25 -1.74 -12.93
CA SER A 124 15.73 -2.34 -14.15
C SER A 124 15.31 -1.26 -15.15
N LYS A 125 15.69 -1.43 -16.42
CA LYS A 125 15.31 -0.49 -17.48
C LYS A 125 13.84 -0.63 -17.89
N GLU A 126 13.32 -1.83 -17.81
CA GLU A 126 11.94 -2.17 -18.14
C GLU A 126 11.34 -2.97 -16.99
N GLY A 127 10.18 -2.53 -16.50
CA GLY A 127 9.51 -3.16 -15.38
C GLY A 127 10.28 -3.08 -14.05
N VAL A 128 10.05 -4.04 -13.19
CA VAL A 128 10.64 -4.12 -11.85
C VAL A 128 11.18 -5.53 -11.60
N CYS A 129 12.22 -5.66 -10.77
CA CYS A 129 12.67 -7.00 -10.36
C CYS A 129 11.90 -7.51 -9.14
N ALA A 130 11.83 -8.82 -8.99
CA ALA A 130 11.11 -9.47 -7.90
C ALA A 130 11.67 -9.10 -6.52
N MET A 131 12.97 -8.96 -6.39
CA MET A 131 13.63 -8.58 -5.12
C MET A 131 13.28 -7.17 -4.66
N CYS A 132 13.17 -6.21 -5.59
CA CYS A 132 12.76 -4.84 -5.25
C CYS A 132 11.27 -4.73 -4.94
N TYR A 133 10.45 -5.56 -5.53
CA TYR A 133 9.01 -5.60 -5.26
C TYR A 133 8.70 -6.28 -3.93
N GLY A 134 9.25 -7.47 -3.70
CA GLY A 134 9.10 -8.24 -2.48
C GLY A 134 7.97 -9.27 -2.53
N ARG A 135 7.10 -9.27 -1.51
CA ARG A 135 6.07 -10.30 -1.29
C ARG A 135 4.89 -10.15 -2.23
N ASP A 136 4.46 -11.26 -2.80
CA ASP A 136 3.13 -11.40 -3.39
C ASP A 136 2.10 -11.61 -2.27
N LEU A 137 1.15 -10.69 -2.16
CA LEU A 137 0.13 -10.70 -1.11
C LEU A 137 -0.80 -11.92 -1.19
N SER A 138 -0.99 -12.48 -2.37
CA SER A 138 -1.87 -13.64 -2.57
C SER A 138 -1.24 -14.95 -2.15
N ARG A 139 0.08 -15.07 -2.29
CA ARG A 139 0.82 -16.33 -2.05
C ARG A 139 1.70 -16.31 -0.81
N GLY A 140 1.98 -15.13 -0.26
CA GLY A 140 2.86 -14.98 0.89
C GLY A 140 4.35 -15.24 0.61
N GLN A 141 4.75 -15.34 -0.65
CA GLN A 141 6.12 -15.59 -1.11
C GLN A 141 6.59 -14.44 -2.00
N ILE A 142 7.89 -14.45 -2.35
CA ILE A 142 8.42 -13.48 -3.32
C ILE A 142 7.67 -13.62 -4.63
N VAL A 143 7.32 -12.49 -5.23
CA VAL A 143 6.57 -12.41 -6.49
C VAL A 143 7.29 -13.12 -7.62
N ASN A 144 6.53 -13.79 -8.50
CA ASN A 144 7.08 -14.48 -9.67
C ASN A 144 7.37 -13.49 -10.81
N VAL A 145 8.35 -13.86 -11.65
CA VAL A 145 8.61 -13.15 -12.91
C VAL A 145 7.40 -13.30 -13.83
N GLY A 146 7.01 -12.21 -14.48
CA GLY A 146 5.86 -12.14 -15.38
C GLY A 146 4.55 -11.68 -14.71
N GLU A 147 4.54 -11.41 -13.42
CA GLU A 147 3.37 -10.90 -12.72
C GLU A 147 3.08 -9.45 -13.12
N ALA A 148 1.82 -9.14 -13.40
CA ALA A 148 1.37 -7.78 -13.78
C ALA A 148 1.12 -6.92 -12.53
N ILE A 149 2.17 -6.49 -11.87
CA ILE A 149 2.09 -5.73 -10.60
C ILE A 149 1.46 -4.35 -10.75
N GLY A 150 1.63 -3.71 -11.91
CA GLY A 150 1.04 -2.40 -12.17
C GLY A 150 -0.49 -2.45 -12.19
N MET A 151 -1.07 -3.48 -12.79
CA MET A 151 -2.53 -3.72 -12.76
C MET A 151 -3.04 -3.96 -11.35
N ILE A 152 -2.36 -4.78 -10.57
CA ILE A 152 -2.71 -5.08 -9.17
C ILE A 152 -2.66 -3.80 -8.34
N SER A 153 -1.62 -3.00 -8.47
CA SER A 153 -1.48 -1.72 -7.76
C SER A 153 -2.58 -0.72 -8.14
N ALA A 154 -2.89 -0.58 -9.43
CA ALA A 154 -3.92 0.33 -9.92
C ALA A 154 -5.32 -0.07 -9.41
N GLN A 155 -5.64 -1.36 -9.41
CA GLN A 155 -6.88 -1.89 -8.86
C GLN A 155 -6.96 -1.70 -7.35
N SER A 156 -5.87 -1.90 -6.61
CA SER A 156 -5.79 -1.69 -5.16
C SER A 156 -5.98 -0.23 -4.77
N ILE A 157 -5.56 0.72 -5.60
CA ILE A 157 -5.78 2.16 -5.40
C ILE A 157 -7.22 2.54 -5.75
N GLY A 158 -7.79 1.96 -6.81
CA GLY A 158 -9.10 2.30 -7.32
C GLY A 158 -10.27 1.74 -6.51
N GLU A 159 -10.14 0.53 -5.98
CA GLU A 159 -11.20 -0.12 -5.21
C GLU A 159 -11.65 0.68 -3.98
N PRO A 160 -10.77 1.17 -3.09
CA PRO A 160 -11.18 1.95 -1.93
C PRO A 160 -11.90 3.25 -2.29
N GLY A 161 -11.57 3.87 -3.41
CA GLY A 161 -12.26 5.07 -3.89
C GLY A 161 -13.75 4.83 -4.16
N THR A 162 -14.09 3.71 -4.77
CA THR A 162 -15.47 3.29 -5.02
C THR A 162 -16.19 2.94 -3.72
N GLN A 163 -15.56 2.19 -2.82
CA GLN A 163 -16.13 1.85 -1.52
C GLN A 163 -16.35 3.08 -0.63
N LEU A 164 -15.42 4.03 -0.61
CA LEU A 164 -15.56 5.28 0.14
C LEU A 164 -16.77 6.09 -0.33
N THR A 165 -17.04 6.11 -1.62
CA THR A 165 -18.20 6.77 -2.22
C THR A 165 -19.50 6.07 -1.80
N MET A 166 -19.55 4.75 -1.80
CA MET A 166 -20.71 3.97 -1.32
C MET A 166 -20.95 4.15 0.18
N ARG A 167 -19.91 4.20 1.02
CA ARG A 167 -20.05 4.48 2.45
C ARG A 167 -20.66 5.87 2.71
N THR A 168 -20.23 6.88 1.99
CA THR A 168 -20.77 8.24 2.11
C THR A 168 -22.28 8.26 1.76
N PHE A 169 -22.69 7.51 0.77
CA PHE A 169 -24.10 7.34 0.42
C PHE A 169 -24.90 6.65 1.54
N HIS A 170 -24.40 5.57 2.12
CA HIS A 170 -25.04 4.86 3.22
C HIS A 170 -25.20 5.72 4.47
N VAL A 171 -24.19 6.46 4.86
CA VAL A 171 -24.25 7.42 5.99
C VAL A 171 -25.28 8.52 5.71
N GLY A 172 -25.30 9.06 4.51
CA GLY A 172 -26.33 10.04 4.08
C GLY A 172 -27.75 9.49 4.21
N CYS A 173 -28.02 8.28 3.76
CA CYS A 173 -29.30 7.63 3.89
C CYS A 173 -29.71 7.38 5.35
N LEU A 174 -28.79 6.94 6.19
CA LEU A 174 -29.04 6.68 7.61
C LEU A 174 -29.35 7.96 8.40
N LEU A 175 -28.66 9.06 8.12
CA LEU A 175 -28.94 10.36 8.74
C LEU A 175 -30.34 10.87 8.36
N TYR A 176 -30.78 10.61 7.15
CA TYR A 176 -32.12 10.99 6.68
C TYR A 176 -33.27 10.14 7.28
N THR A 177 -33.00 8.90 7.66
CA THR A 177 -34.01 8.00 8.24
C THR A 177 -34.11 8.09 9.75
N SER A 178 -33.12 8.71 10.43
CA SER A 178 -33.14 8.85 11.90
C SER A 178 -33.92 10.06 12.41
N ASP A 179 -34.27 11.00 11.52
CA ASP A 179 -35.06 12.21 11.86
C ASP A 179 -36.55 12.12 11.43
N ALA A 180 -37.05 10.91 11.13
CA ALA A 180 -38.44 10.67 10.77
C ALA A 180 -39.26 10.06 11.91
#